data_f75fc260207c1bb84beff922eb404cde
#
_entry.id   f75fc260207c1bb84beff922eb404cde
#
_cell.length_a   1.000
_cell.length_b   1.000
_cell.length_c   1.000
_cell.angle_alpha   90.00
_cell.angle_beta   90.00
_cell.angle_gamma   90.00
#
_symmetry.space_group_name_H-M   'P 1'
#
loop_
_entity.id
_entity.type
_entity.pdbx_description
1 polymer ?
#
loop_
_entity_poly.entity_id
_entity_poly.type
_entity_poly.pdbx_seq_one_letter_code
_entity_poly.pdbx_strand_id
1 'polypeptide(L)'
;MNMAASRLAAGLLGLVLAIGGTQAQDKGSERKALRVCQDPNNLPFSNTRGEGIENRIAEVFGKALGLPVTYYSFPQRLAFIRNTLRFKLPDQDYPCDIVMGVPVGFDQVSVTKPYYRSTYALVVAPGNDLANVRSIEDFLLLDRAKLAKLRIGVYDRSPASDWLVKHGLVDSGVPYQIMNADPQQYPGEIIEKDLVAGKLDVAFVWGPIAGYFAQRVKSPGLTVIPMRSEPGVRFDYQMAMGVRYGEREWKQQVETLIDTNQAEINAILREYGVPLIAEASAAVKP
;
A
#
# COMPACT_ATOMS: atom_id res chain seq x y z
N MET A 1 1.06 92.46 -42.34
CA MET A 1 -0.19 91.76 -42.11
C MET A 1 0.05 90.34 -42.51
N ASN A 2 0.44 89.50 -41.60
CA ASN A 2 0.45 88.02 -41.80
C ASN A 2 0.41 87.38 -40.41
N MET A 3 -0.69 86.78 -40.17
CA MET A 3 -0.92 86.02 -38.93
C MET A 3 -0.34 84.61 -39.11
N ALA A 4 0.59 84.23 -38.25
CA ALA A 4 1.11 82.87 -38.16
C ALA A 4 0.34 82.11 -37.08
N ALA A 5 -0.35 80.96 -37.48
CA ALA A 5 -1.07 80.06 -36.61
C ALA A 5 -0.09 79.03 -36.02
N SER A 6 0.02 79.03 -34.67
CA SER A 6 0.77 78.04 -33.92
C SER A 6 -0.10 76.79 -33.67
N ARG A 7 0.37 75.63 -34.09
CA ARG A 7 -0.24 74.32 -33.77
C ARG A 7 0.47 73.70 -32.54
N LEU A 8 -0.27 73.59 -31.47
CA LEU A 8 0.11 72.78 -30.29
C LEU A 8 -0.15 71.30 -30.61
N ALA A 9 0.91 70.48 -30.54
CA ALA A 9 0.82 69.05 -30.57
C ALA A 9 0.79 68.54 -29.11
N ALA A 10 -0.34 67.99 -28.71
CA ALA A 10 -0.51 67.30 -27.42
C ALA A 10 -0.01 65.86 -27.56
N GLY A 11 1.12 65.57 -26.93
CA GLY A 11 1.64 64.20 -26.79
C GLY A 11 0.93 63.47 -25.67
N LEU A 12 0.15 62.44 -25.99
CA LEU A 12 -0.37 61.49 -25.03
C LEU A 12 0.75 60.49 -24.65
N LEU A 13 1.24 60.59 -23.42
CA LEU A 13 2.14 59.61 -22.81
C LEU A 13 1.27 58.46 -22.29
N GLY A 14 1.22 57.33 -23.03
CA GLY A 14 0.57 56.11 -22.59
C GLY A 14 1.38 55.40 -21.53
N LEU A 15 0.90 55.43 -20.28
CA LEU A 15 1.46 54.67 -19.15
C LEU A 15 1.05 53.24 -19.27
N VAL A 16 1.92 52.33 -19.78
CA VAL A 16 1.69 50.88 -19.77
C VAL A 16 2.03 50.38 -18.37
N LEU A 17 0.97 50.13 -17.56
CA LEU A 17 1.06 49.39 -16.32
C LEU A 17 1.31 47.93 -16.65
N ALA A 18 2.55 47.47 -16.60
CA ALA A 18 2.88 46.05 -16.60
C ALA A 18 2.43 45.46 -15.26
N ILE A 19 1.25 44.79 -15.29
CA ILE A 19 0.82 43.94 -14.17
C ILE A 19 1.70 42.70 -14.21
N GLY A 20 2.84 42.78 -13.52
CA GLY A 20 3.67 41.63 -13.21
C GLY A 20 2.89 40.71 -12.27
N GLY A 21 2.18 39.72 -12.82
CA GLY A 21 1.66 38.62 -12.03
C GLY A 21 2.82 37.89 -11.39
N THR A 22 3.11 38.19 -10.14
CA THR A 22 3.93 37.32 -9.28
C THR A 22 3.16 36.04 -9.12
N GLN A 23 3.44 35.04 -9.98
CA GLN A 23 3.17 33.66 -9.62
C GLN A 23 3.96 33.38 -8.34
N ALA A 24 3.24 33.28 -7.23
CA ALA A 24 3.79 32.72 -6.03
C ALA A 24 4.19 31.27 -6.38
N GLN A 25 5.43 31.08 -6.79
CA GLN A 25 6.08 29.78 -6.72
C GLN A 25 6.02 29.39 -5.25
N ASP A 26 5.15 28.43 -4.96
CA ASP A 26 5.18 27.70 -3.70
C ASP A 26 6.60 27.09 -3.62
N LYS A 27 7.51 27.82 -2.97
CA LYS A 27 8.84 27.31 -2.63
C LYS A 27 8.54 26.15 -1.69
N GLY A 28 8.46 24.95 -2.24
CA GLY A 28 8.38 23.73 -1.46
C GLY A 28 9.47 23.84 -0.39
N SER A 29 9.04 23.98 0.87
CA SER A 29 9.98 24.13 1.98
C SER A 29 10.97 22.98 1.89
N GLU A 30 12.26 23.29 1.80
CA GLU A 30 13.33 22.31 1.68
C GLU A 30 13.13 21.27 2.81
N ARG A 31 12.81 20.04 2.44
CA ARG A 31 12.49 18.97 3.41
C ARG A 31 13.75 18.66 4.21
N LYS A 32 13.65 18.71 5.52
CA LYS A 32 14.74 18.37 6.44
C LYS A 32 14.78 16.89 6.83
N ALA A 33 13.72 16.14 6.53
CA ALA A 33 13.59 14.72 6.79
C ALA A 33 12.57 14.11 5.83
N LEU A 34 12.70 12.82 5.54
CA LEU A 34 11.64 11.99 4.97
C LEU A 34 10.72 11.55 6.12
N ARG A 35 9.54 12.16 6.22
CA ARG A 35 8.58 11.92 7.30
C ARG A 35 7.52 10.93 6.83
N VAL A 36 7.55 9.73 7.38
CA VAL A 36 6.68 8.60 6.98
C VAL A 36 5.55 8.40 7.98
N CYS A 37 4.33 8.27 7.48
CA CYS A 37 3.18 7.85 8.27
C CYS A 37 3.20 6.32 8.38
N GLN A 38 3.24 5.75 9.59
CA GLN A 38 3.31 4.31 9.78
C GLN A 38 2.32 3.78 10.80
N ASP A 39 2.00 2.51 10.73
CA ASP A 39 1.39 1.77 11.83
C ASP A 39 2.50 1.23 12.75
N PRO A 40 2.38 1.39 14.07
CA PRO A 40 3.40 0.92 15.01
C PRO A 40 3.47 -0.60 15.17
N ASN A 41 2.45 -1.35 14.73
CA ASN A 41 2.35 -2.80 14.92
C ASN A 41 1.65 -3.50 13.75
N ASN A 42 2.19 -3.39 12.54
CA ASN A 42 1.57 -3.88 11.29
C ASN A 42 2.57 -4.67 10.41
N LEU A 43 3.38 -5.55 11.02
CA LEU A 43 4.24 -6.42 10.20
C LEU A 43 3.39 -7.27 9.22
N PRO A 44 3.85 -7.47 8.00
CA PRO A 44 5.19 -7.19 7.47
C PRO A 44 5.42 -5.76 6.97
N PHE A 45 4.46 -4.85 7.09
CA PHE A 45 4.53 -3.52 6.48
C PHE A 45 5.39 -2.55 7.30
N SER A 46 5.02 -2.32 8.56
CA SER A 46 5.73 -1.39 9.43
C SER A 46 5.64 -1.78 10.91
N ASN A 47 6.60 -1.35 11.70
CA ASN A 47 6.54 -1.36 13.16
C ASN A 47 7.46 -0.28 13.75
N THR A 48 7.39 -0.07 15.06
CA THR A 48 8.22 0.92 15.76
C THR A 48 9.72 0.58 15.81
N ARG A 49 10.10 -0.67 15.48
CA ARG A 49 11.50 -1.11 15.41
C ARG A 49 12.12 -0.93 14.02
N GLY A 50 11.35 -0.45 13.03
CA GLY A 50 11.85 -0.26 11.67
C GLY A 50 12.04 -1.56 10.87
N GLU A 51 11.33 -2.63 11.24
CA GLU A 51 11.54 -3.97 10.67
C GLU A 51 10.60 -4.33 9.52
N GLY A 52 9.71 -3.44 9.11
CA GLY A 52 8.76 -3.71 8.05
C GLY A 52 9.26 -3.34 6.65
N ILE A 53 8.58 -3.84 5.63
CA ILE A 53 8.82 -3.54 4.20
C ILE A 53 8.85 -2.02 3.96
N GLU A 54 7.86 -1.31 4.50
CA GLU A 54 7.72 0.14 4.32
C GLU A 54 8.84 0.90 5.03
N ASN A 55 9.26 0.42 6.21
CA ASN A 55 10.42 0.97 6.90
C ASN A 55 11.70 0.81 6.07
N ARG A 56 11.94 -0.38 5.53
CA ARG A 56 13.12 -0.68 4.70
C ARG A 56 13.13 0.16 3.41
N ILE A 57 11.98 0.32 2.75
CA ILE A 57 11.86 1.17 1.56
C ILE A 57 12.05 2.65 1.93
N ALA A 58 11.55 3.10 3.09
CA ALA A 58 11.75 4.45 3.56
C ALA A 58 13.24 4.76 3.80
N GLU A 59 14.02 3.83 4.34
CA GLU A 59 15.48 3.97 4.50
C GLU A 59 16.20 4.10 3.13
N VAL A 60 15.78 3.31 2.14
CA VAL A 60 16.30 3.46 0.76
C VAL A 60 16.04 4.86 0.22
N PHE A 61 14.82 5.37 0.40
CA PHE A 61 14.45 6.71 -0.08
C PHE A 61 15.15 7.82 0.71
N GLY A 62 15.27 7.67 2.04
CA GLY A 62 16.03 8.61 2.87
C GLY A 62 17.49 8.73 2.42
N LYS A 63 18.14 7.59 2.16
CA LYS A 63 19.49 7.54 1.61
C LYS A 63 19.59 8.21 0.24
N ALA A 64 18.67 7.92 -0.67
CA ALA A 64 18.63 8.52 -2.00
C ALA A 64 18.42 10.04 -1.98
N LEU A 65 17.67 10.54 -1.00
CA LEU A 65 17.42 11.97 -0.78
C LEU A 65 18.54 12.67 0.03
N GLY A 66 19.42 11.94 0.69
CA GLY A 66 20.36 12.48 1.67
C GLY A 66 19.67 13.04 2.92
N LEU A 67 18.50 12.50 3.29
CA LEU A 67 17.68 12.96 4.40
C LEU A 67 17.51 11.87 5.46
N PRO A 68 17.47 12.25 6.76
CA PRO A 68 17.07 11.33 7.81
C PRO A 68 15.61 10.90 7.63
N VAL A 69 15.29 9.65 7.98
CA VAL A 69 13.92 9.14 8.00
C VAL A 69 13.33 9.33 9.39
N THR A 70 12.12 9.85 9.46
CA THR A 70 11.36 9.96 10.70
C THR A 70 9.97 9.39 10.52
N TYR A 71 9.38 8.91 11.61
CA TYR A 71 8.09 8.23 11.57
C TYR A 71 7.08 8.91 12.47
N TYR A 72 5.86 9.08 11.94
CA TYR A 72 4.69 9.40 12.74
C TYR A 72 3.80 8.17 12.81
N SER A 73 3.65 7.64 14.02
CA SER A 73 2.98 6.36 14.26
C SER A 73 1.54 6.55 14.69
N PHE A 74 0.63 5.87 13.99
CA PHE A 74 -0.78 5.77 14.35
C PHE A 74 -1.31 4.40 13.89
N PRO A 75 -2.15 3.69 14.67
CA PRO A 75 -2.69 2.41 14.25
C PRO A 75 -3.47 2.51 12.93
N GLN A 76 -3.20 1.62 11.98
CA GLN A 76 -3.88 1.58 10.67
C GLN A 76 -5.31 1.05 10.82
N ARG A 77 -6.17 1.92 11.32
CA ARG A 77 -7.58 1.67 11.61
C ARG A 77 -8.42 2.73 10.91
N LEU A 78 -9.69 2.83 11.29
CA LEU A 78 -10.58 3.89 10.80
C LEU A 78 -9.90 5.27 10.91
N ALA A 79 -9.91 5.97 9.79
CA ALA A 79 -9.38 7.33 9.67
C ALA A 79 -7.85 7.48 9.80
N PHE A 80 -7.05 6.45 9.46
CA PHE A 80 -5.60 6.52 9.46
C PHE A 80 -5.08 7.75 8.71
N ILE A 81 -5.50 7.94 7.45
CA ILE A 81 -5.08 9.09 6.63
C ILE A 81 -5.44 10.43 7.26
N ARG A 82 -6.63 10.54 7.85
CA ARG A 82 -7.05 11.77 8.54
C ARG A 82 -6.20 12.05 9.77
N ASN A 83 -5.82 11.01 10.50
CA ASN A 83 -5.07 11.12 11.76
C ASN A 83 -3.54 11.12 11.56
N THR A 84 -3.06 10.97 10.32
CA THR A 84 -1.63 10.97 9.99
C THR A 84 -1.32 11.97 8.88
N LEU A 85 -1.39 11.55 7.61
CA LEU A 85 -0.99 12.34 6.44
C LEU A 85 -1.73 13.69 6.33
N ARG A 86 -3.01 13.75 6.73
CA ARG A 86 -3.86 14.93 6.68
C ARG A 86 -4.01 15.62 8.04
N PHE A 87 -3.39 15.07 9.09
CA PHE A 87 -3.43 15.65 10.43
C PHE A 87 -2.50 16.85 10.50
N LYS A 88 -3.01 17.97 11.00
CA LYS A 88 -2.22 19.18 11.24
C LYS A 88 -2.81 19.93 12.43
N LEU A 89 -1.97 20.27 13.39
CA LEU A 89 -2.31 21.23 14.44
C LEU A 89 -2.10 22.66 13.93
N PRO A 90 -2.83 23.65 14.49
CA PRO A 90 -2.57 25.05 14.22
C PRO A 90 -1.09 25.39 14.46
N ASP A 91 -0.49 26.17 13.55
CA ASP A 91 0.89 26.66 13.62
C ASP A 91 1.98 25.56 13.66
N GLN A 92 1.64 24.33 13.31
CA GLN A 92 2.59 23.23 13.20
C GLN A 92 2.63 22.67 11.76
N ASP A 93 3.76 22.06 11.41
CA ASP A 93 3.88 21.28 10.18
C ASP A 93 3.09 19.97 10.27
N TYR A 94 2.82 19.37 9.10
CA TYR A 94 2.29 18.01 9.04
C TYR A 94 3.29 17.03 9.67
N PRO A 95 2.86 16.06 10.49
CA PRO A 95 3.77 15.13 11.17
C PRO A 95 4.40 14.11 10.21
N CYS A 96 3.78 13.84 9.06
CA CYS A 96 4.32 12.97 8.03
C CYS A 96 3.89 13.42 6.64
N ASP A 97 4.64 13.04 5.59
CA ASP A 97 4.49 13.52 4.22
C ASP A 97 4.14 12.43 3.21
N ILE A 98 4.29 11.17 3.60
CA ILE A 98 4.06 10.02 2.75
C ILE A 98 3.44 8.87 3.54
N VAL A 99 2.50 8.18 2.93
CA VAL A 99 1.99 6.87 3.36
C VAL A 99 2.33 5.83 2.29
N MET A 100 2.79 4.68 2.71
CA MET A 100 3.11 3.57 1.81
C MET A 100 1.99 2.53 1.82
N GLY A 101 1.98 1.62 0.84
CA GLY A 101 1.06 0.48 0.83
C GLY A 101 -0.40 0.82 0.58
N VAL A 102 -0.71 1.89 -0.16
CA VAL A 102 -2.08 2.19 -0.59
C VAL A 102 -2.38 1.54 -1.96
N PRO A 103 -3.59 1.00 -2.19
CA PRO A 103 -3.93 0.46 -3.49
C PRO A 103 -4.10 1.59 -4.53
N VAL A 104 -3.77 1.30 -5.79
CA VAL A 104 -4.08 2.22 -6.90
C VAL A 104 -5.58 2.47 -6.95
N GLY A 105 -5.97 3.73 -7.05
CA GLY A 105 -7.37 4.17 -7.02
C GLY A 105 -7.88 4.52 -5.61
N PHE A 106 -7.03 4.50 -4.59
CA PHE A 106 -7.40 4.94 -3.25
C PHE A 106 -7.61 6.46 -3.21
N ASP A 107 -8.84 6.89 -2.91
CA ASP A 107 -9.32 8.26 -3.10
C ASP A 107 -9.04 9.23 -1.95
N GLN A 108 -8.40 8.77 -0.85
CA GLN A 108 -8.10 9.66 0.28
C GLN A 108 -6.78 10.41 0.16
N VAL A 109 -5.96 10.08 -0.86
CA VAL A 109 -4.62 10.64 -1.07
C VAL A 109 -4.36 10.86 -2.56
N SER A 110 -3.37 11.68 -2.89
CA SER A 110 -2.81 11.74 -4.25
C SER A 110 -1.90 10.53 -4.45
N VAL A 111 -2.41 9.51 -5.14
CA VAL A 111 -1.73 8.23 -5.34
C VAL A 111 -0.63 8.37 -6.39
N THR A 112 0.56 7.81 -6.09
CA THR A 112 1.70 7.72 -7.02
C THR A 112 1.47 6.61 -8.06
N LYS A 113 2.41 6.44 -9.00
CA LYS A 113 2.49 5.19 -9.75
C LYS A 113 2.72 4.01 -8.80
N PRO A 114 2.31 2.78 -9.19
CA PRO A 114 2.54 1.60 -8.37
C PRO A 114 4.04 1.26 -8.27
N TYR A 115 4.44 0.69 -7.13
CA TYR A 115 5.80 0.18 -6.92
C TYR A 115 5.87 -1.33 -6.77
N TYR A 116 4.73 -2.01 -6.58
CA TYR A 116 4.62 -3.47 -6.74
C TYR A 116 3.18 -3.89 -7.00
N ARG A 117 3.02 -5.14 -7.46
CA ARG A 117 1.74 -5.83 -7.59
C ARG A 117 1.81 -7.16 -6.87
N SER A 118 0.80 -7.44 -6.04
CA SER A 118 0.69 -8.68 -5.27
C SER A 118 -0.75 -9.18 -5.27
N THR A 119 -0.96 -10.35 -4.71
CA THR A 119 -2.26 -11.01 -4.67
C THR A 119 -2.54 -11.59 -3.29
N TYR A 120 -3.78 -11.93 -3.02
CA TYR A 120 -4.15 -12.78 -1.88
C TYR A 120 -3.54 -14.19 -2.04
N ALA A 121 -3.40 -14.90 -0.93
CA ALA A 121 -2.87 -16.26 -0.93
C ALA A 121 -3.57 -17.14 0.13
N LEU A 122 -3.70 -18.43 -0.18
CA LEU A 122 -3.94 -19.44 0.83
C LEU A 122 -2.63 -19.80 1.50
N VAL A 123 -2.65 -19.91 2.82
CA VAL A 123 -1.60 -20.51 3.63
C VAL A 123 -2.14 -21.79 4.20
N VAL A 124 -1.58 -22.93 3.78
CA VAL A 124 -2.08 -24.26 4.09
C VAL A 124 -1.15 -24.93 5.07
N ALA A 125 -1.70 -25.42 6.19
CA ALA A 125 -1.01 -26.29 7.11
C ALA A 125 -1.03 -27.74 6.60
N PRO A 126 0.01 -28.56 6.84
CA PRO A 126 0.12 -29.91 6.26
C PRO A 126 -0.81 -30.96 6.89
N GLY A 127 -1.63 -30.59 7.88
CA GLY A 127 -2.63 -31.48 8.50
C GLY A 127 -3.86 -31.75 7.62
N ASN A 128 -4.75 -32.63 8.09
CA ASN A 128 -6.07 -32.92 7.49
C ASN A 128 -6.03 -33.27 5.98
N ASP A 129 -5.04 -34.07 5.57
CA ASP A 129 -4.80 -34.48 4.17
C ASP A 129 -4.47 -33.32 3.22
N LEU A 130 -4.09 -32.16 3.73
CA LEU A 130 -3.70 -30.99 2.94
C LEU A 130 -2.22 -31.00 2.54
N ALA A 131 -1.44 -31.97 2.97
CA ALA A 131 0.01 -32.05 2.72
C ALA A 131 0.40 -32.06 1.24
N ASN A 132 -0.52 -32.46 0.35
CA ASN A 132 -0.28 -32.50 -1.10
C ASN A 132 -0.92 -31.34 -1.87
N VAL A 133 -1.60 -30.42 -1.20
CA VAL A 133 -2.21 -29.24 -1.84
C VAL A 133 -1.12 -28.24 -2.19
N ARG A 134 -0.93 -27.97 -3.49
CA ARG A 134 0.10 -27.05 -4.02
C ARG A 134 -0.48 -25.95 -4.90
N SER A 135 -1.73 -26.08 -5.29
CA SER A 135 -2.45 -25.13 -6.14
C SER A 135 -3.88 -24.93 -5.63
N ILE A 136 -4.56 -23.90 -6.14
CA ILE A 136 -5.98 -23.70 -5.85
C ILE A 136 -6.84 -24.79 -6.47
N GLU A 137 -6.42 -25.32 -7.60
CA GLU A 137 -7.06 -26.45 -8.29
C GLU A 137 -7.01 -27.69 -7.42
N ASP A 138 -5.84 -28.03 -6.83
CA ASP A 138 -5.71 -29.16 -5.88
C ASP A 138 -6.65 -28.97 -4.69
N PHE A 139 -6.74 -27.73 -4.17
CA PHE A 139 -7.62 -27.44 -3.05
C PHE A 139 -9.09 -27.64 -3.38
N LEU A 140 -9.54 -27.16 -4.54
CA LEU A 140 -10.93 -27.27 -4.98
C LEU A 140 -11.31 -28.69 -5.43
N LEU A 141 -10.32 -29.54 -5.77
CA LEU A 141 -10.52 -30.96 -6.09
C LEU A 141 -10.68 -31.85 -4.85
N LEU A 142 -10.45 -31.33 -3.65
CA LEU A 142 -10.72 -32.06 -2.42
C LEU A 142 -12.19 -32.44 -2.34
N ASP A 143 -12.45 -33.59 -1.72
CA ASP A 143 -13.82 -34.07 -1.47
C ASP A 143 -14.63 -32.98 -0.73
N ARG A 144 -15.88 -32.78 -1.15
CA ARG A 144 -16.78 -31.77 -0.58
C ARG A 144 -17.01 -31.98 0.93
N ALA A 145 -17.07 -33.21 1.41
CA ALA A 145 -17.21 -33.49 2.83
C ALA A 145 -15.94 -33.15 3.61
N LYS A 146 -14.75 -33.19 2.98
CA LYS A 146 -13.49 -32.70 3.56
C LYS A 146 -13.48 -31.18 3.59
N LEU A 147 -13.75 -30.51 2.47
CA LEU A 147 -13.83 -29.08 2.39
C LEU A 147 -14.77 -28.48 3.44
N ALA A 148 -15.92 -29.06 3.65
CA ALA A 148 -16.92 -28.64 4.63
C ALA A 148 -16.45 -28.77 6.10
N LYS A 149 -15.42 -29.56 6.37
CA LYS A 149 -14.85 -29.74 7.72
C LYS A 149 -13.63 -28.85 7.98
N LEU A 150 -13.10 -28.19 6.95
CA LEU A 150 -11.95 -27.29 7.10
C LEU A 150 -12.34 -26.02 7.84
N ARG A 151 -11.39 -25.50 8.59
CA ARG A 151 -11.48 -24.20 9.25
C ARG A 151 -10.60 -23.23 8.49
N ILE A 152 -11.23 -22.38 7.67
CA ILE A 152 -10.56 -21.45 6.77
C ILE A 152 -10.62 -20.05 7.39
N GLY A 153 -9.53 -19.57 7.96
CA GLY A 153 -9.46 -18.24 8.53
C GLY A 153 -9.45 -17.17 7.42
N VAL A 154 -10.37 -16.21 7.51
CA VAL A 154 -10.49 -15.09 6.56
C VAL A 154 -10.76 -13.79 7.30
N TYR A 155 -10.27 -12.67 6.77
CA TYR A 155 -10.68 -11.37 7.25
C TYR A 155 -12.05 -11.00 6.70
N ASP A 156 -12.90 -10.43 7.56
CA ASP A 156 -14.24 -9.94 7.20
C ASP A 156 -14.15 -8.95 6.03
N ARG A 157 -15.15 -9.02 5.14
CA ARG A 157 -15.28 -8.11 4.00
C ARG A 157 -14.04 -8.04 3.11
N SER A 158 -13.28 -9.12 3.06
CA SER A 158 -12.14 -9.27 2.16
C SER A 158 -12.53 -10.05 0.90
N PRO A 159 -11.77 -9.97 -0.19
CA PRO A 159 -11.97 -10.83 -1.36
C PRO A 159 -11.96 -12.32 -1.03
N ALA A 160 -11.29 -12.71 0.05
CA ALA A 160 -11.29 -14.09 0.53
C ALA A 160 -12.68 -14.54 1.02
N SER A 161 -13.39 -13.69 1.76
CA SER A 161 -14.76 -13.99 2.19
C SER A 161 -15.73 -14.09 1.01
N ASP A 162 -15.61 -13.22 0.01
CA ASP A 162 -16.43 -13.29 -1.21
C ASP A 162 -16.16 -14.58 -1.99
N TRP A 163 -14.92 -15.04 -2.02
CA TRP A 163 -14.53 -16.28 -2.65
C TRP A 163 -15.13 -17.51 -1.94
N LEU A 164 -15.15 -17.52 -0.60
CA LEU A 164 -15.83 -18.60 0.14
C LEU A 164 -17.31 -18.67 -0.20
N VAL A 165 -17.99 -17.51 -0.32
CA VAL A 165 -19.39 -17.46 -0.76
C VAL A 165 -19.54 -18.08 -2.15
N LYS A 166 -18.72 -17.64 -3.11
CA LYS A 166 -18.76 -18.10 -4.50
C LYS A 166 -18.57 -19.62 -4.64
N HIS A 167 -17.69 -20.20 -3.82
CA HIS A 167 -17.36 -21.63 -3.87
C HIS A 167 -18.19 -22.50 -2.91
N GLY A 168 -19.18 -21.92 -2.20
CA GLY A 168 -20.03 -22.62 -1.26
C GLY A 168 -19.27 -23.16 -0.03
N LEU A 169 -18.29 -22.39 0.45
CA LEU A 169 -17.42 -22.70 1.59
C LEU A 169 -17.63 -21.76 2.79
N VAL A 170 -18.77 -21.06 2.83
CA VAL A 170 -19.07 -20.08 3.90
C VAL A 170 -19.01 -20.72 5.28
N ASP A 171 -19.59 -21.91 5.43
CA ASP A 171 -19.64 -22.62 6.71
C ASP A 171 -18.26 -23.10 7.19
N SER A 172 -17.30 -23.19 6.29
CA SER A 172 -15.88 -23.48 6.61
C SER A 172 -15.10 -22.22 7.02
N GLY A 173 -15.67 -21.03 6.83
CA GLY A 173 -15.05 -19.75 7.12
C GLY A 173 -14.99 -19.43 8.61
N VAL A 174 -13.81 -19.08 9.12
CA VAL A 174 -13.60 -18.55 10.46
C VAL A 174 -13.27 -17.06 10.32
N PRO A 175 -14.19 -16.14 10.68
CA PRO A 175 -14.02 -14.74 10.43
C PRO A 175 -13.06 -14.07 11.42
N TYR A 176 -12.19 -13.18 10.92
CA TYR A 176 -11.32 -12.29 11.67
C TYR A 176 -11.68 -10.85 11.39
N GLN A 177 -11.63 -9.99 12.40
CA GLN A 177 -11.97 -8.59 12.26
C GLN A 177 -10.82 -7.82 11.57
N ILE A 178 -11.11 -7.12 10.46
CA ILE A 178 -10.15 -6.20 9.82
C ILE A 178 -9.86 -5.00 10.72
N MET A 179 -10.90 -4.48 11.38
CA MET A 179 -10.83 -3.28 12.21
C MET A 179 -10.96 -3.66 13.68
N ASN A 180 -9.85 -4.05 14.31
CA ASN A 180 -9.83 -4.33 15.73
C ASN A 180 -9.31 -3.11 16.53
N ALA A 181 -9.94 -2.83 17.67
CA ALA A 181 -9.53 -1.75 18.54
C ALA A 181 -8.30 -2.09 19.40
N ASP A 182 -7.94 -3.38 19.52
CA ASP A 182 -6.80 -3.82 20.29
C ASP A 182 -5.47 -3.48 19.58
N PRO A 183 -4.63 -2.61 20.14
CA PRO A 183 -3.35 -2.22 19.53
C PRO A 183 -2.31 -3.36 19.52
N GLN A 184 -2.55 -4.44 20.28
CA GLN A 184 -1.65 -5.59 20.30
C GLN A 184 -1.91 -6.57 19.15
N GLN A 185 -3.08 -6.51 18.54
CA GLN A 185 -3.37 -7.34 17.38
C GLN A 185 -2.65 -6.86 16.13
N TYR A 186 -2.14 -7.81 15.35
CA TYR A 186 -1.46 -7.58 14.08
C TYR A 186 -1.91 -8.61 13.03
N PRO A 187 -1.74 -8.30 11.72
CA PRO A 187 -2.32 -9.13 10.65
C PRO A 187 -1.79 -10.57 10.58
N GLY A 188 -0.64 -10.86 11.17
CA GLY A 188 -0.01 -12.18 11.12
C GLY A 188 -0.52 -13.18 12.14
N GLU A 189 -1.29 -12.76 13.14
CA GLU A 189 -1.78 -13.64 14.22
C GLU A 189 -2.55 -14.86 13.69
N ILE A 190 -3.33 -14.68 12.66
CA ILE A 190 -4.07 -15.75 11.99
C ILE A 190 -3.16 -16.90 11.52
N ILE A 191 -1.89 -16.59 11.17
CA ILE A 191 -0.90 -17.59 10.75
C ILE A 191 -0.04 -18.03 11.94
N GLU A 192 0.64 -17.11 12.60
CA GLU A 192 1.61 -17.43 13.66
C GLU A 192 1.01 -18.08 14.90
N LYS A 193 -0.22 -17.69 15.23
CA LYS A 193 -0.92 -18.20 16.40
C LYS A 193 -1.92 -19.31 16.03
N ASP A 194 -2.91 -18.99 15.22
CA ASP A 194 -4.07 -19.86 15.09
C ASP A 194 -3.87 -20.99 14.07
N LEU A 195 -3.23 -20.72 12.92
CA LEU A 195 -2.91 -21.78 11.95
C LEU A 195 -1.83 -22.72 12.52
N VAL A 196 -0.77 -22.20 13.15
CA VAL A 196 0.29 -23.01 13.78
C VAL A 196 -0.22 -23.82 14.95
N ALA A 197 -1.15 -23.27 15.74
CA ALA A 197 -1.77 -24.00 16.86
C ALA A 197 -2.83 -25.03 16.42
N GLY A 198 -3.07 -25.19 15.11
CA GLY A 198 -4.07 -26.10 14.58
C GLY A 198 -5.51 -25.70 14.88
N LYS A 199 -5.78 -24.43 15.22
CA LYS A 199 -7.13 -23.89 15.31
C LYS A 199 -7.73 -23.64 13.93
N LEU A 200 -6.88 -23.42 12.93
CA LEU A 200 -7.21 -23.32 11.52
C LEU A 200 -6.48 -24.41 10.74
N ASP A 201 -7.03 -24.77 9.60
CA ASP A 201 -6.40 -25.67 8.62
C ASP A 201 -5.81 -24.87 7.45
N VAL A 202 -6.42 -23.73 7.17
CA VAL A 202 -6.03 -22.78 6.10
C VAL A 202 -6.23 -21.35 6.60
N ALA A 203 -5.31 -20.45 6.25
CA ALA A 203 -5.51 -19.01 6.36
C ALA A 203 -5.55 -18.39 4.96
N PHE A 204 -6.58 -17.60 4.65
CA PHE A 204 -6.70 -16.92 3.36
C PHE A 204 -6.55 -15.42 3.56
N VAL A 205 -5.38 -14.91 3.25
CA VAL A 205 -4.97 -13.55 3.60
C VAL A 205 -4.28 -12.82 2.44
N TRP A 206 -4.02 -11.54 2.61
CA TRP A 206 -3.22 -10.75 1.68
C TRP A 206 -1.80 -11.33 1.55
N GLY A 207 -1.30 -11.48 0.31
CA GLY A 207 -0.08 -12.19 -0.01
C GLY A 207 1.18 -11.77 0.75
N PRO A 208 1.49 -10.48 0.92
CA PRO A 208 2.60 -10.05 1.77
C PRO A 208 2.52 -10.59 3.20
N ILE A 209 1.33 -10.64 3.80
CA ILE A 209 1.12 -11.24 5.12
C ILE A 209 1.37 -12.75 5.04
N ALA A 210 0.78 -13.43 4.04
CA ALA A 210 0.96 -14.85 3.83
C ALA A 210 2.45 -15.24 3.71
N GLY A 211 3.17 -14.59 2.81
CA GLY A 211 4.57 -14.90 2.54
C GLY A 211 5.48 -14.66 3.74
N TYR A 212 5.35 -13.50 4.36
CA TYR A 212 6.20 -13.13 5.50
C TYR A 212 6.04 -14.05 6.70
N PHE A 213 4.80 -14.33 7.11
CA PHE A 213 4.56 -15.14 8.29
C PHE A 213 4.77 -16.63 8.03
N ALA A 214 4.40 -17.13 6.84
CA ALA A 214 4.63 -18.54 6.51
C ALA A 214 6.13 -18.91 6.46
N GLN A 215 6.99 -18.07 5.90
CA GLN A 215 8.44 -18.34 5.84
C GLN A 215 9.12 -18.33 7.22
N ARG A 216 8.53 -17.70 8.23
CA ARG A 216 9.04 -17.63 9.60
C ARG A 216 8.65 -18.86 10.44
N VAL A 217 7.62 -19.58 10.03
CA VAL A 217 7.18 -20.82 10.67
C VAL A 217 8.04 -21.97 10.17
N LYS A 218 8.95 -22.42 11.05
CA LYS A 218 9.87 -23.52 10.69
C LYS A 218 9.21 -24.90 10.77
N SER A 219 8.24 -25.07 11.65
CA SER A 219 7.51 -26.32 11.86
C SER A 219 6.12 -26.02 12.42
N PRO A 220 5.05 -26.60 11.82
CA PRO A 220 5.06 -27.35 10.56
C PRO A 220 5.39 -26.44 9.36
N GLY A 221 5.98 -27.01 8.28
CA GLY A 221 6.18 -26.25 7.05
C GLY A 221 4.83 -25.83 6.44
N LEU A 222 4.63 -24.55 6.16
CA LEU A 222 3.40 -24.02 5.56
C LEU A 222 3.56 -23.88 4.05
N THR A 223 2.50 -24.17 3.31
CA THR A 223 2.46 -23.96 1.85
C THR A 223 1.72 -22.66 1.56
N VAL A 224 2.33 -21.74 0.82
CA VAL A 224 1.70 -20.51 0.34
C VAL A 224 1.28 -20.68 -1.11
N ILE A 225 0.00 -20.50 -1.39
CA ILE A 225 -0.59 -20.64 -2.73
C ILE A 225 -1.14 -19.29 -3.16
N PRO A 226 -0.44 -18.54 -4.03
CA PRO A 226 -0.92 -17.27 -4.55
C PRO A 226 -2.20 -17.45 -5.39
N MET A 227 -3.17 -16.58 -5.17
CA MET A 227 -4.44 -16.62 -5.87
C MET A 227 -4.42 -15.86 -7.19
N ARG A 228 -5.23 -16.29 -8.13
CA ARG A 228 -5.51 -15.54 -9.36
C ARG A 228 -6.92 -14.95 -9.28
N SER A 229 -7.06 -13.70 -9.74
CA SER A 229 -8.38 -13.08 -9.86
C SER A 229 -9.26 -13.91 -10.79
N GLU A 230 -10.53 -14.03 -10.45
CA GLU A 230 -11.53 -14.75 -11.22
C GLU A 230 -12.79 -13.90 -11.41
N PRO A 231 -13.70 -14.24 -12.34
CA PRO A 231 -14.92 -13.45 -12.55
C PRO A 231 -15.69 -13.23 -11.24
N GLY A 232 -15.89 -11.96 -10.88
CA GLY A 232 -16.60 -11.55 -9.66
C GLY A 232 -15.73 -11.47 -8.40
N VAL A 233 -14.47 -11.97 -8.39
CA VAL A 233 -13.58 -11.87 -7.24
C VAL A 233 -12.18 -11.42 -7.66
N ARG A 234 -11.79 -10.21 -7.25
CA ARG A 234 -10.47 -9.67 -7.52
C ARG A 234 -9.53 -9.95 -6.36
N PHE A 235 -8.39 -10.57 -6.64
CA PHE A 235 -7.37 -10.88 -5.63
C PHE A 235 -6.11 -10.05 -5.75
N ASP A 236 -5.78 -9.59 -6.95
CA ASP A 236 -4.52 -8.90 -7.20
C ASP A 236 -4.70 -7.38 -7.25
N TYR A 237 -3.76 -6.69 -6.62
CA TYR A 237 -3.76 -5.24 -6.52
C TYR A 237 -2.38 -4.66 -6.81
N GLN A 238 -2.38 -3.54 -7.51
CA GLN A 238 -1.21 -2.68 -7.65
C GLN A 238 -1.14 -1.78 -6.41
N MET A 239 0.01 -1.80 -5.75
CA MET A 239 0.26 -1.03 -4.54
C MET A 239 1.14 0.17 -4.86
N ALA A 240 0.74 1.31 -4.37
CA ALA A 240 1.33 2.60 -4.59
C ALA A 240 1.61 3.32 -3.26
N MET A 241 2.16 4.51 -3.33
CA MET A 241 2.31 5.40 -2.19
C MET A 241 1.33 6.56 -2.30
N GLY A 242 1.03 7.22 -1.20
CA GLY A 242 0.13 8.35 -1.15
C GLY A 242 0.77 9.58 -0.53
N VAL A 243 0.54 10.73 -1.17
CA VAL A 243 0.90 12.05 -0.64
C VAL A 243 -0.35 12.92 -0.54
N ARG A 244 -0.27 14.06 0.12
CA ARG A 244 -1.42 14.99 0.20
C ARG A 244 -1.80 15.52 -1.17
N TYR A 245 -3.08 15.77 -1.37
CA TYR A 245 -3.53 16.50 -2.55
C TYR A 245 -2.88 17.89 -2.61
N GLY A 246 -2.53 18.32 -3.81
CA GLY A 246 -1.85 19.60 -4.07
C GLY A 246 -0.32 19.51 -4.08
N GLU A 247 0.29 18.51 -3.46
CA GLU A 247 1.75 18.33 -3.42
C GLU A 247 2.29 17.64 -4.69
N ARG A 248 2.11 18.27 -5.85
CA ARG A 248 2.47 17.68 -7.15
C ARG A 248 3.96 17.42 -7.30
N GLU A 249 4.80 18.37 -6.89
CA GLU A 249 6.26 18.25 -6.97
C GLU A 249 6.77 17.12 -6.08
N TRP A 250 6.25 17.03 -4.86
CA TRP A 250 6.60 15.93 -3.95
C TRP A 250 6.16 14.58 -4.49
N LYS A 251 4.95 14.47 -5.02
CA LYS A 251 4.50 13.26 -5.71
C LYS A 251 5.46 12.85 -6.82
N GLN A 252 5.85 13.78 -7.69
CA GLN A 252 6.76 13.50 -8.80
C GLN A 252 8.14 13.07 -8.29
N GLN A 253 8.63 13.66 -7.21
CA GLN A 253 9.89 13.25 -6.57
C GLN A 253 9.79 11.81 -6.02
N VAL A 254 8.69 11.46 -5.36
CA VAL A 254 8.43 10.09 -4.88
C VAL A 254 8.37 9.10 -6.06
N GLU A 255 7.71 9.46 -7.15
CA GLU A 255 7.63 8.62 -8.36
C GLU A 255 9.01 8.40 -9.00
N THR A 256 9.88 9.41 -8.96
CA THR A 256 11.29 9.29 -9.38
C THR A 256 12.06 8.36 -8.45
N LEU A 257 11.85 8.46 -7.12
CA LEU A 257 12.48 7.55 -6.16
C LEU A 257 12.04 6.09 -6.37
N ILE A 258 10.77 5.86 -6.70
CA ILE A 258 10.27 4.53 -7.05
C ILE A 258 11.04 3.99 -8.26
N ASP A 259 11.14 4.77 -9.36
CA ASP A 259 11.81 4.33 -10.59
C ASP A 259 13.30 4.01 -10.37
N THR A 260 13.99 4.94 -9.71
CA THR A 260 15.44 4.82 -9.54
C THR A 260 15.85 3.72 -8.58
N ASN A 261 14.95 3.31 -7.65
CA ASN A 261 15.22 2.29 -6.65
C ASN A 261 14.39 1.01 -6.81
N GLN A 262 13.74 0.82 -7.98
CA GLN A 262 12.82 -0.33 -8.19
C GLN A 262 13.51 -1.68 -7.96
N ALA A 263 14.77 -1.81 -8.31
CA ALA A 263 15.53 -3.06 -8.11
C ALA A 263 15.70 -3.38 -6.61
N GLU A 264 16.00 -2.38 -5.78
CA GLU A 264 16.17 -2.52 -4.34
C GLU A 264 14.82 -2.76 -3.65
N ILE A 265 13.76 -2.04 -4.07
CA ILE A 265 12.39 -2.29 -3.64
C ILE A 265 12.00 -3.75 -3.90
N ASN A 266 12.25 -4.26 -5.11
CA ASN A 266 11.94 -5.65 -5.46
C ASN A 266 12.76 -6.66 -4.64
N ALA A 267 14.00 -6.34 -4.29
CA ALA A 267 14.83 -7.18 -3.42
C ALA A 267 14.25 -7.26 -2.02
N ILE A 268 13.85 -6.13 -1.43
CA ILE A 268 13.17 -6.07 -0.14
C ILE A 268 11.88 -6.90 -0.17
N LEU A 269 11.02 -6.71 -1.16
CA LEU A 269 9.76 -7.44 -1.27
C LEU A 269 9.96 -8.96 -1.33
N ARG A 270 10.98 -9.43 -2.07
CA ARG A 270 11.33 -10.87 -2.14
C ARG A 270 11.87 -11.39 -0.82
N GLU A 271 12.72 -10.63 -0.13
CA GLU A 271 13.24 -10.97 1.21
C GLU A 271 12.11 -11.23 2.20
N TYR A 272 11.04 -10.45 2.08
CA TYR A 272 9.84 -10.61 2.92
C TYR A 272 8.84 -11.65 2.39
N GLY A 273 9.20 -12.41 1.37
CA GLY A 273 8.34 -13.46 0.82
C GLY A 273 7.09 -12.96 0.10
N VAL A 274 7.06 -11.70 -0.32
CA VAL A 274 5.90 -11.12 -1.01
C VAL A 274 5.66 -11.86 -2.34
N PRO A 275 4.48 -12.44 -2.59
CA PRO A 275 4.16 -13.04 -3.88
C PRO A 275 3.94 -11.93 -4.91
N LEU A 276 5.00 -11.61 -5.64
CA LEU A 276 4.97 -10.60 -6.70
C LEU A 276 4.32 -11.18 -7.95
N ILE A 277 3.41 -10.40 -8.53
CA ILE A 277 2.82 -10.69 -9.84
C ILE A 277 3.52 -9.80 -10.86
N ALA A 278 4.06 -10.42 -11.91
CA ALA A 278 4.60 -9.67 -13.03
C ALA A 278 3.49 -8.82 -13.67
N GLU A 279 3.82 -7.61 -14.08
CA GLU A 279 2.93 -6.87 -14.97
C GLU A 279 2.66 -7.73 -16.19
N ALA A 280 1.39 -7.91 -16.56
CA ALA A 280 1.07 -8.51 -17.83
C ALA A 280 1.78 -7.65 -18.89
N SER A 281 2.79 -8.21 -19.57
CA SER A 281 3.41 -7.52 -20.68
C SER A 281 2.28 -7.04 -21.59
N ALA A 282 2.24 -5.74 -21.85
CA ALA A 282 1.24 -5.17 -22.73
C ALA A 282 1.29 -6.03 -24.01
N ALA A 283 0.21 -6.78 -24.26
CA ALA A 283 0.11 -7.57 -25.46
C ALA A 283 0.31 -6.58 -26.61
N VAL A 284 1.41 -6.73 -27.33
CA VAL A 284 1.64 -6.03 -28.59
C VAL A 284 0.40 -6.38 -29.43
N LYS A 285 -0.49 -5.41 -29.60
CA LYS A 285 -1.60 -5.58 -30.54
C LYS A 285 -1.00 -5.84 -31.92
N PRO A 286 -1.45 -6.90 -32.60
CA PRO A 286 -1.02 -7.17 -33.98
C PRO A 286 -1.43 -6.05 -34.94
#